data_2e8b522880c041282adb177ee31c57cf
#
_entry.id   2e8b522880c041282adb177ee31c57cf
#
_cell.length_a   1.000
_cell.length_b   1.000
_cell.length_c   1.000
_cell.angle_alpha   90.00
_cell.angle_beta   90.00
_cell.angle_gamma   90.00
#
_symmetry.space_group_name_H-M   'P 1'
#
loop_
_entity.id
_entity.type
_entity.pdbx_description
1 polymer ?
#
loop_
_entity_poly.entity_id
_entity_poly.type
_entity_poly.pdbx_seq_one_letter_code
_entity_poly.pdbx_strand_id
1 'polypeptide(L)'
;MNININDIKNGMTVILDGNLCMIVEFQHVKPGKGPAFVRIKYKNLKTGSIVEQTFNTNLKLEKAHVDKLHMQYLYNDGTNYVFMNNEDYTQLEIPASVLGDDVNFLKENLEIEVSMYDGEILGITLPEKVDYEVIETTDAVKGNTTNNAMKDATIETGYVVKVPMFIGVVQYIAFGIVLFVLCVV
;
A
#
# COMPACT_ATOMS: atom_id res chain seq x y z
N MET A 1 -1.64 -4.41 -24.68
CA MET A 1 -2.94 -4.81 -25.30
C MET A 1 -3.91 -3.64 -25.18
N ASN A 2 -4.45 -3.16 -26.31
CA ASN A 2 -5.36 -2.00 -26.29
C ASN A 2 -6.78 -2.41 -25.89
N ILE A 3 -7.36 -1.67 -24.95
CA ILE A 3 -8.75 -1.79 -24.51
C ILE A 3 -9.53 -0.50 -24.84
N ASN A 4 -10.83 -0.62 -25.03
CA ASN A 4 -11.67 0.54 -25.16
C ASN A 4 -11.88 1.19 -23.78
N ILE A 5 -11.93 2.51 -23.71
CA ILE A 5 -12.19 3.24 -22.47
C ILE A 5 -13.54 2.85 -21.82
N ASN A 6 -14.47 2.32 -22.59
CA ASN A 6 -15.76 1.85 -22.09
C ASN A 6 -15.66 0.50 -21.36
N ASP A 7 -14.54 -0.22 -21.52
CA ASP A 7 -14.32 -1.56 -20.94
C ASP A 7 -13.41 -1.52 -19.69
N ILE A 8 -13.06 -0.32 -19.22
CA ILE A 8 -12.25 -0.15 -18.01
C ILE A 8 -13.00 -0.63 -16.76
N LYS A 9 -12.20 -1.03 -15.77
CA LYS A 9 -12.71 -1.43 -14.44
C LYS A 9 -11.85 -0.81 -13.35
N ASN A 10 -12.41 -0.61 -12.17
CA ASN A 10 -11.65 -0.19 -10.99
C ASN A 10 -10.55 -1.22 -10.68
N GLY A 11 -9.38 -0.74 -10.29
CA GLY A 11 -8.19 -1.56 -10.05
C GLY A 11 -7.41 -1.95 -11.32
N MET A 12 -7.91 -1.61 -12.52
CA MET A 12 -7.22 -1.91 -13.77
C MET A 12 -6.05 -0.95 -13.97
N THR A 13 -4.90 -1.49 -14.44
CA THR A 13 -3.72 -0.69 -14.74
C THR A 13 -3.62 -0.42 -16.24
N VAL A 14 -3.41 0.84 -16.59
CA VAL A 14 -3.34 1.34 -17.96
C VAL A 14 -2.22 2.35 -18.13
N ILE A 15 -1.76 2.56 -19.36
CA ILE A 15 -0.87 3.66 -19.70
C ILE A 15 -1.71 4.87 -20.10
N LEU A 16 -1.54 5.96 -19.37
CA LEU A 16 -2.14 7.27 -19.64
C LEU A 16 -1.03 8.31 -19.80
N ASP A 17 -0.96 8.93 -20.97
CA ASP A 17 0.06 9.94 -21.30
C ASP A 17 1.50 9.49 -21.01
N GLY A 18 1.79 8.19 -21.29
CA GLY A 18 3.10 7.58 -21.05
C GLY A 18 3.35 7.20 -19.58
N ASN A 19 2.38 7.39 -18.69
CA ASN A 19 2.50 7.03 -17.27
C ASN A 19 1.67 5.80 -16.94
N LEU A 20 2.23 4.97 -16.06
CA LEU A 20 1.52 3.82 -15.51
C LEU A 20 0.52 4.29 -14.45
N CYS A 21 -0.76 4.06 -14.71
CA CYS A 21 -1.85 4.55 -13.88
C CYS A 21 -2.82 3.44 -13.51
N MET A 22 -3.26 3.41 -12.26
CA MET A 22 -4.31 2.52 -11.79
C MET A 22 -5.64 3.26 -11.73
N ILE A 23 -6.67 2.69 -12.34
CA ILE A 23 -8.03 3.23 -12.32
C ILE A 23 -8.61 3.06 -10.91
N VAL A 24 -8.88 4.17 -10.23
CA VAL A 24 -9.51 4.18 -8.90
C VAL A 24 -11.02 4.15 -9.04
N GLU A 25 -11.55 5.03 -9.90
CA GLU A 25 -12.98 5.19 -10.13
C GLU A 25 -13.23 5.69 -11.55
N PHE A 26 -14.35 5.32 -12.14
CA PHE A 26 -14.77 5.86 -13.43
C PHE A 26 -16.28 6.06 -13.50
N GLN A 27 -16.70 7.02 -14.29
CA GLN A 27 -18.09 7.35 -14.50
C GLN A 27 -18.36 7.62 -15.98
N HIS A 28 -19.33 6.91 -16.57
CA HIS A 28 -19.86 7.21 -17.89
C HIS A 28 -20.91 8.31 -17.80
N VAL A 29 -20.69 9.41 -18.49
CA VAL A 29 -21.60 10.55 -18.51
C VAL A 29 -22.21 10.70 -19.90
N LYS A 30 -23.53 10.66 -19.96
CA LYS A 30 -24.30 10.96 -21.17
C LYS A 30 -25.07 12.26 -20.92
N PRO A 31 -24.51 13.42 -21.30
CA PRO A 31 -25.21 14.69 -21.12
C PRO A 31 -26.45 14.75 -22.03
N GLY A 32 -27.49 15.47 -21.63
CA GLY A 32 -28.70 15.65 -22.42
C GLY A 32 -28.44 16.40 -23.76
N LYS A 33 -27.35 17.18 -23.81
CA LYS A 33 -26.82 17.84 -25.04
C LYS A 33 -25.32 17.67 -25.07
N GLY A 34 -24.75 17.24 -26.21
CA GLY A 34 -23.32 17.01 -26.42
C GLY A 34 -22.89 15.55 -26.45
N PRO A 35 -21.63 15.26 -26.76
CA PRO A 35 -21.09 13.90 -26.83
C PRO A 35 -20.96 13.29 -25.45
N ALA A 36 -21.13 11.97 -25.37
CA ALA A 36 -20.84 11.20 -24.17
C ALA A 36 -19.33 11.22 -23.86
N PHE A 37 -19.00 11.19 -22.57
CA PHE A 37 -17.63 11.15 -22.10
C PHE A 37 -17.47 10.21 -20.90
N VAL A 38 -16.24 9.83 -20.60
CA VAL A 38 -15.88 9.04 -19.41
C VAL A 38 -15.00 9.91 -18.51
N ARG A 39 -15.41 10.07 -17.27
CA ARG A 39 -14.60 10.69 -16.23
C ARG A 39 -13.88 9.59 -15.49
N ILE A 40 -12.57 9.70 -15.38
CA ILE A 40 -11.72 8.70 -14.73
C ILE A 40 -10.93 9.37 -13.63
N LYS A 41 -10.97 8.79 -12.44
CA LYS A 41 -10.08 9.08 -11.33
C LYS A 41 -9.04 7.97 -11.29
N TYR A 42 -7.77 8.33 -11.43
CA TYR A 42 -6.68 7.38 -11.48
C TYR A 42 -5.53 7.79 -10.57
N LYS A 43 -4.77 6.79 -10.10
CA LYS A 43 -3.55 6.97 -9.33
C LYS A 43 -2.36 6.69 -10.24
N ASN A 44 -1.44 7.65 -10.37
CA ASN A 44 -0.16 7.41 -11.01
C ASN A 44 0.68 6.53 -10.09
N LEU A 45 1.09 5.35 -10.55
CA LEU A 45 1.79 4.37 -9.71
C LEU A 45 3.24 4.76 -9.41
N LYS A 46 3.83 5.63 -10.22
CA LYS A 46 5.20 6.12 -10.01
C LYS A 46 5.27 7.30 -9.03
N THR A 47 4.30 8.21 -9.08
CA THR A 47 4.30 9.42 -8.24
C THR A 47 3.36 9.34 -7.05
N GLY A 48 2.46 8.35 -7.02
CA GLY A 48 1.41 8.21 -6.01
C GLY A 48 0.26 9.20 -6.14
N SER A 49 0.36 10.20 -7.03
CA SER A 49 -0.64 11.26 -7.19
C SER A 49 -1.95 10.73 -7.79
N ILE A 50 -3.06 11.24 -7.24
CA ILE A 50 -4.41 10.92 -7.73
C ILE A 50 -4.90 12.10 -8.56
N VAL A 51 -5.32 11.81 -9.79
CA VAL A 51 -5.83 12.81 -10.76
C VAL A 51 -7.20 12.36 -11.26
N GLU A 52 -8.07 13.33 -11.47
CA GLU A 52 -9.35 13.11 -12.15
C GLU A 52 -9.32 13.81 -13.50
N GLN A 53 -9.66 13.09 -14.57
CA GLN A 53 -9.64 13.61 -15.94
C GLN A 53 -10.81 13.05 -16.74
N THR A 54 -11.23 13.83 -17.75
CA THR A 54 -12.34 13.47 -18.64
C THR A 54 -11.82 13.10 -20.02
N PHE A 55 -12.32 11.98 -20.54
CA PHE A 55 -11.89 11.42 -21.82
C PHE A 55 -13.08 11.18 -22.76
N ASN A 56 -12.80 11.23 -24.06
CA ASN A 56 -13.79 10.85 -25.06
C ASN A 56 -14.02 9.33 -25.04
N THR A 57 -15.26 8.88 -25.24
CA THR A 57 -15.65 7.46 -25.27
C THR A 57 -14.98 6.64 -26.37
N ASN A 58 -14.38 7.29 -27.38
CA ASN A 58 -13.67 6.61 -28.48
C ASN A 58 -12.18 6.35 -28.17
N LEU A 59 -11.67 6.79 -27.01
CA LEU A 59 -10.28 6.60 -26.64
C LEU A 59 -9.98 5.11 -26.41
N LYS A 60 -8.84 4.67 -26.94
CA LYS A 60 -8.26 3.37 -26.63
C LYS A 60 -7.13 3.55 -25.66
N LEU A 61 -7.15 2.77 -24.61
CA LEU A 61 -6.11 2.75 -23.57
C LEU A 61 -5.25 1.51 -23.73
N GLU A 62 -3.97 1.65 -23.51
CA GLU A 62 -3.08 0.50 -23.40
C GLU A 62 -3.18 -0.08 -22.00
N LYS A 63 -3.66 -1.34 -21.92
CA LYS A 63 -3.69 -2.09 -20.66
C LYS A 63 -2.27 -2.54 -20.33
N ALA A 64 -1.79 -2.15 -19.16
CA ALA A 64 -0.54 -2.62 -18.59
C ALA A 64 -0.79 -3.87 -17.72
N HIS A 65 0.14 -4.83 -17.79
CA HIS A 65 0.16 -5.96 -16.87
C HIS A 65 1.19 -5.64 -15.78
N VAL A 66 0.74 -5.62 -14.55
CA VAL A 66 1.62 -5.48 -13.38
C VAL A 66 1.80 -6.87 -12.80
N ASP A 67 3.02 -7.33 -12.75
CA ASP A 67 3.39 -8.59 -12.13
C ASP A 67 3.39 -8.42 -10.62
N LYS A 68 2.88 -9.42 -9.90
CA LYS A 68 2.83 -9.47 -8.45
C LYS A 68 3.66 -10.66 -7.99
N LEU A 69 4.70 -10.38 -7.23
CA LEU A 69 5.61 -11.38 -6.69
C LEU A 69 5.39 -11.52 -5.19
N HIS A 70 5.15 -12.74 -4.72
CA HIS A 70 5.10 -13.04 -3.29
C HIS A 70 6.52 -13.23 -2.77
N MET A 71 6.94 -12.32 -1.93
CA MET A 71 8.31 -12.26 -1.41
C MET A 71 8.32 -12.21 0.11
N GLN A 72 9.40 -12.68 0.69
CA GLN A 72 9.67 -12.64 2.12
C GLN A 72 10.76 -11.62 2.40
N TYR A 73 10.51 -10.72 3.34
CA TYR A 73 11.55 -9.80 3.80
C TYR A 73 12.59 -10.56 4.64
N LEU A 74 13.87 -10.38 4.31
CA LEU A 74 14.98 -11.03 5.01
C LEU A 74 15.64 -10.07 6.00
N TYR A 75 16.28 -9.02 5.49
CA TYR A 75 17.04 -8.06 6.30
C TYR A 75 17.27 -6.74 5.54
N ASN A 76 17.80 -5.75 6.27
CA ASN A 76 18.32 -4.50 5.72
C ASN A 76 19.84 -4.55 5.76
N ASP A 77 20.51 -4.32 4.63
CA ASP A 77 21.98 -4.29 4.54
C ASP A 77 22.59 -2.92 4.90
N GLY A 78 21.77 -1.96 5.28
CA GLY A 78 22.13 -0.57 5.57
C GLY A 78 21.85 0.41 4.44
N THR A 79 21.62 -0.07 3.22
CA THR A 79 21.30 0.72 2.03
C THR A 79 19.98 0.25 1.40
N ASN A 80 19.82 -1.06 1.27
CA ASN A 80 18.68 -1.69 0.64
C ASN A 80 18.01 -2.68 1.61
N TYR A 81 16.75 -2.94 1.33
CA TYR A 81 15.97 -3.99 1.97
C TYR A 81 15.97 -5.21 1.06
N VAL A 82 16.39 -6.34 1.58
CA VAL A 82 16.56 -7.58 0.84
C VAL A 82 15.32 -8.47 1.02
N PHE A 83 14.74 -8.88 -0.09
CA PHE A 83 13.58 -9.76 -0.15
C PHE A 83 13.91 -11.02 -0.92
N MET A 84 13.31 -12.12 -0.57
CA MET A 84 13.45 -13.41 -1.25
C MET A 84 12.11 -13.82 -1.87
N ASN A 85 12.14 -14.17 -3.13
CA ASN A 85 10.96 -14.72 -3.82
C ASN A 85 10.65 -16.11 -3.28
N ASN A 86 9.40 -16.35 -2.89
CA ASN A 86 8.96 -17.61 -2.30
C ASN A 86 8.87 -18.76 -3.32
N GLU A 87 8.88 -18.47 -4.63
CA GLU A 87 8.77 -19.48 -5.69
C GLU A 87 10.14 -20.01 -6.14
N ASP A 88 11.08 -19.11 -6.42
CA ASP A 88 12.38 -19.46 -7.03
C ASP A 88 13.59 -19.12 -6.15
N TYR A 89 13.36 -18.56 -4.95
CA TYR A 89 14.37 -18.16 -3.97
C TYR A 89 15.36 -17.09 -4.46
N THR A 90 15.06 -16.42 -5.54
CA THR A 90 15.84 -15.26 -5.99
C THR A 90 15.72 -14.11 -5.02
N GLN A 91 16.81 -13.36 -4.83
CA GLN A 91 16.82 -12.20 -3.97
C GLN A 91 16.64 -10.93 -4.79
N LEU A 92 15.87 -9.99 -4.23
CA LEU A 92 15.60 -8.69 -4.78
C LEU A 92 15.95 -7.62 -3.74
N GLU A 93 16.79 -6.67 -4.13
CA GLU A 93 17.17 -5.53 -3.30
C GLU A 93 16.30 -4.32 -3.67
N ILE A 94 15.61 -3.76 -2.68
CA ILE A 94 14.71 -2.62 -2.87
C ILE A 94 15.22 -1.46 -1.99
N PRO A 95 15.53 -0.29 -2.58
CA PRO A 95 15.94 0.86 -1.80
C PRO A 95 14.81 1.45 -0.97
N ALA A 96 15.14 2.03 0.19
CA ALA A 96 14.16 2.65 1.09
C ALA A 96 13.26 3.70 0.41
N SER A 97 13.77 4.38 -0.62
CA SER A 97 13.02 5.40 -1.37
C SER A 97 11.80 4.84 -2.12
N VAL A 98 11.83 3.56 -2.49
CA VAL A 98 10.69 2.87 -3.15
C VAL A 98 9.69 2.37 -2.11
N LEU A 99 10.19 1.96 -0.95
CA LEU A 99 9.36 1.42 0.15
C LEU A 99 8.61 2.51 0.91
N GLY A 100 9.18 3.73 0.99
CA GLY A 100 8.58 4.84 1.73
C GLY A 100 8.38 4.53 3.21
N ASP A 101 7.16 4.79 3.72
CA ASP A 101 6.82 4.59 5.14
C ASP A 101 6.65 3.11 5.51
N ASP A 102 6.51 2.23 4.53
CA ASP A 102 6.33 0.77 4.76
C ASP A 102 7.55 0.14 5.43
N VAL A 103 8.74 0.76 5.31
CA VAL A 103 9.98 0.34 6.00
C VAL A 103 9.79 0.19 7.52
N ASN A 104 8.94 1.02 8.12
CA ASN A 104 8.69 1.02 9.55
C ASN A 104 7.96 -0.22 10.04
N PHE A 105 7.32 -0.94 9.13
CA PHE A 105 6.50 -2.12 9.39
C PHE A 105 7.15 -3.42 8.91
N LEU A 106 8.32 -3.36 8.28
CA LEU A 106 9.05 -4.55 7.85
C LEU A 106 9.72 -5.23 9.04
N LYS A 107 9.36 -6.48 9.26
CA LYS A 107 10.03 -7.38 10.21
C LYS A 107 10.52 -8.64 9.50
N GLU A 108 11.56 -9.28 10.04
CA GLU A 108 12.13 -10.48 9.46
C GLU A 108 11.06 -11.57 9.22
N ASN A 109 11.18 -12.22 8.08
CA ASN A 109 10.26 -13.24 7.59
C ASN A 109 8.83 -12.77 7.28
N LEU A 110 8.58 -11.46 7.22
CA LEU A 110 7.28 -10.95 6.80
C LEU A 110 7.07 -11.22 5.30
N GLU A 111 5.96 -11.87 4.98
CA GLU A 111 5.52 -12.08 3.59
C GLU A 111 4.83 -10.83 3.08
N ILE A 112 5.24 -10.39 1.89
CA ILE A 112 4.74 -9.21 1.20
C ILE A 112 4.47 -9.50 -0.27
N GLU A 113 3.76 -8.60 -0.93
CA GLU A 113 3.59 -8.61 -2.38
C GLU A 113 4.40 -7.45 -2.99
N VAL A 114 5.32 -7.76 -3.90
CA VAL A 114 6.05 -6.77 -4.70
C VAL A 114 5.37 -6.61 -6.04
N SER A 115 5.01 -5.38 -6.41
CA SER A 115 4.43 -5.04 -7.70
C SER A 115 5.52 -4.57 -8.65
N MET A 116 5.60 -5.19 -9.84
CA MET A 116 6.58 -4.89 -10.88
C MET A 116 5.91 -4.60 -12.21
N TYR A 117 6.51 -3.71 -12.98
CA TYR A 117 6.10 -3.42 -14.36
C TYR A 117 7.34 -3.22 -15.23
N ASP A 118 7.45 -4.01 -16.30
CA ASP A 118 8.57 -3.96 -17.26
C ASP A 118 9.97 -4.02 -16.58
N GLY A 119 10.08 -4.83 -15.52
CA GLY A 119 11.31 -4.97 -14.73
C GLY A 119 11.56 -3.86 -13.70
N GLU A 120 10.73 -2.81 -13.65
CA GLU A 120 10.79 -1.77 -12.60
C GLU A 120 9.90 -2.15 -11.41
N ILE A 121 10.43 -1.94 -10.20
CA ILE A 121 9.66 -2.11 -8.96
C ILE A 121 8.80 -0.87 -8.76
N LEU A 122 7.48 -1.07 -8.64
CA LEU A 122 6.51 0.00 -8.40
C LEU A 122 6.31 0.27 -6.91
N GLY A 123 6.50 -0.74 -6.09
CA GLY A 123 6.30 -0.67 -4.65
C GLY A 123 5.96 -2.04 -4.07
N ILE A 124 5.68 -2.05 -2.77
CA ILE A 124 5.26 -3.23 -2.04
C ILE A 124 3.83 -3.08 -1.53
N THR A 125 3.22 -4.20 -1.18
CA THR A 125 1.96 -4.26 -0.45
C THR A 125 2.16 -5.16 0.74
N LEU A 126 1.99 -4.60 1.94
CA LEU A 126 2.03 -5.34 3.20
C LEU A 126 0.72 -6.13 3.38
N PRO A 127 0.72 -7.24 4.16
CA PRO A 127 -0.50 -7.94 4.53
C PRO A 127 -1.52 -7.02 5.21
N GLU A 128 -2.80 -7.32 5.07
CA GLU A 128 -3.88 -6.52 5.70
C GLU A 128 -3.76 -6.44 7.23
N LYS A 129 -3.18 -7.47 7.84
CA LYS A 129 -2.92 -7.55 9.27
C LYS A 129 -1.53 -8.13 9.51
N VAL A 130 -0.78 -7.49 10.37
CA VAL A 130 0.52 -7.96 10.86
C VAL A 130 0.54 -7.81 12.37
N ASP A 131 0.93 -8.87 13.08
CA ASP A 131 1.06 -8.84 14.53
C ASP A 131 2.47 -8.34 14.89
N TYR A 132 2.53 -7.36 15.79
CA TYR A 132 3.78 -6.80 16.30
C TYR A 132 3.84 -6.91 17.81
N GLU A 133 5.01 -7.27 18.33
CA GLU A 133 5.28 -7.22 19.75
C GLU A 133 5.56 -5.79 20.19
N VAL A 134 4.95 -5.37 21.31
CA VAL A 134 5.25 -4.09 21.95
C VAL A 134 6.45 -4.28 22.86
N ILE A 135 7.58 -3.64 22.49
CA ILE A 135 8.84 -3.75 23.23
C ILE A 135 9.00 -2.65 24.29
N GLU A 136 8.37 -1.50 24.09
CA GLU A 136 8.43 -0.38 25.02
C GLU A 136 7.12 0.40 25.01
N THR A 137 6.65 0.86 26.16
CA THR A 137 5.50 1.76 26.27
C THR A 137 5.58 2.55 27.58
N THR A 138 4.97 3.74 27.59
CA THR A 138 4.84 4.56 28.79
C THR A 138 3.77 4.00 29.71
N ASP A 139 3.96 4.17 31.02
CA ASP A 139 2.95 3.82 32.01
C ASP A 139 1.66 4.64 31.82
N ALA A 140 0.52 4.00 32.08
CA ALA A 140 -0.77 4.68 32.04
C ALA A 140 -0.85 5.69 33.19
N VAL A 141 -0.79 6.98 32.87
CA VAL A 141 -1.00 8.04 33.87
C VAL A 141 -2.48 8.03 34.26
N LYS A 142 -2.77 7.62 35.50
CA LYS A 142 -4.12 7.69 36.09
C LYS A 142 -4.56 9.15 36.18
N GLY A 143 -5.42 9.59 35.27
CA GLY A 143 -5.96 10.96 35.32
C GLY A 143 -6.80 11.35 34.10
N ASN A 144 -6.75 10.66 33.01
CA ASN A 144 -7.51 11.00 31.81
C ASN A 144 -8.58 9.92 31.53
N THR A 145 -9.78 10.14 32.04
CA THR A 145 -10.94 9.22 31.95
C THR A 145 -11.73 9.39 30.64
N THR A 146 -11.13 9.86 29.57
CA THR A 146 -11.76 9.86 28.26
C THR A 146 -11.61 8.47 27.65
N ASN A 147 -12.72 7.88 27.21
CA ASN A 147 -12.84 6.52 26.66
C ASN A 147 -11.94 6.20 25.46
N ASN A 148 -11.11 7.14 24.98
CA ASN A 148 -10.23 7.00 23.81
C ASN A 148 -8.81 7.51 24.10
N ALA A 149 -8.33 7.45 25.34
CA ALA A 149 -6.95 7.82 25.65
C ALA A 149 -5.96 6.86 25.02
N MET A 150 -5.02 7.39 24.23
CA MET A 150 -3.96 6.64 23.56
C MET A 150 -2.61 7.03 24.17
N LYS A 151 -1.66 6.11 24.14
CA LYS A 151 -0.27 6.33 24.52
C LYS A 151 0.69 5.86 23.43
N ASP A 152 1.95 6.27 23.52
CA ASP A 152 3.00 5.80 22.64
C ASP A 152 3.46 4.42 23.05
N ALA A 153 3.71 3.58 22.05
CA ALA A 153 4.32 2.28 22.21
C ALA A 153 5.31 2.02 21.05
N THR A 154 6.45 1.49 21.38
CA THR A 154 7.46 1.07 20.39
C THR A 154 7.23 -0.40 20.08
N ILE A 155 7.05 -0.74 18.81
CA ILE A 155 6.94 -2.12 18.34
C ILE A 155 8.31 -2.72 18.04
N GLU A 156 8.38 -4.03 17.83
CA GLU A 156 9.62 -4.79 17.59
C GLU A 156 10.49 -4.26 16.46
N THR A 157 9.90 -3.54 15.48
CA THR A 157 10.65 -2.90 14.40
C THR A 157 11.34 -1.59 14.81
N GLY A 158 11.09 -1.10 16.04
CA GLY A 158 11.57 0.18 16.54
C GLY A 158 10.66 1.37 16.20
N TYR A 159 9.57 1.15 15.48
CA TYR A 159 8.62 2.21 15.13
C TYR A 159 7.66 2.51 16.29
N VAL A 160 7.35 3.80 16.48
CA VAL A 160 6.44 4.26 17.54
C VAL A 160 5.03 4.38 16.99
N VAL A 161 4.10 3.68 17.60
CA VAL A 161 2.68 3.68 17.24
C VAL A 161 1.82 4.13 18.42
N LYS A 162 0.61 4.63 18.14
CA LYS A 162 -0.37 4.99 19.18
C LYS A 162 -1.20 3.76 19.52
N VAL A 163 -1.23 3.42 20.80
CA VAL A 163 -1.98 2.29 21.34
C VAL A 163 -2.93 2.72 22.46
N PRO A 164 -4.02 1.98 22.73
CA PRO A 164 -4.84 2.20 23.90
C PRO A 164 -4.05 2.11 25.21
N MET A 165 -4.50 2.86 26.22
CA MET A 165 -3.81 2.96 27.51
C MET A 165 -3.58 1.63 28.23
N PHE A 166 -4.40 0.62 27.97
CA PHE A 166 -4.32 -0.71 28.62
C PHE A 166 -3.25 -1.63 28.02
N ILE A 167 -2.68 -1.28 26.85
CA ILE A 167 -1.63 -2.09 26.22
C ILE A 167 -0.35 -2.00 27.05
N GLY A 168 0.24 -3.17 27.37
CA GLY A 168 1.52 -3.31 28.08
C GLY A 168 2.64 -3.80 27.18
N VAL A 169 3.84 -3.89 27.75
CA VAL A 169 5.01 -4.53 27.12
C VAL A 169 4.78 -6.03 27.00
N VAL A 170 5.37 -6.68 25.97
CA VAL A 170 5.24 -8.10 25.65
C VAL A 170 3.81 -8.49 25.24
N GLN A 171 2.97 -7.52 24.90
CA GLN A 171 1.68 -7.78 24.26
C GLN A 171 1.79 -7.65 22.75
N TYR A 172 1.06 -8.50 22.04
CA TYR A 172 0.98 -8.43 20.59
C TYR A 172 -0.18 -7.54 20.17
N ILE A 173 0.09 -6.69 19.21
CA ILE A 173 -0.90 -5.84 18.57
C ILE A 173 -0.99 -6.16 17.08
N ALA A 174 -2.19 -6.44 16.60
CA ALA A 174 -2.43 -6.59 15.17
C ALA A 174 -2.60 -5.21 14.53
N PHE A 175 -1.71 -4.87 13.62
CA PHE A 175 -1.77 -3.61 12.87
C PHE A 175 -2.35 -3.87 11.49
N GLY A 176 -3.49 -3.24 11.18
CA GLY A 176 -4.13 -3.31 9.86
C GLY A 176 -3.86 -2.04 9.06
N ILE A 177 -3.39 -2.21 7.83
CA ILE A 177 -2.94 -1.10 6.96
C ILE A 177 -4.10 -0.22 6.47
N VAL A 178 -5.33 -0.72 6.46
CA VAL A 178 -6.48 0.00 5.86
C VAL A 178 -7.29 0.83 6.87
N LEU A 179 -7.23 0.49 8.12
CA LEU A 179 -7.81 1.28 9.23
C LEU A 179 -7.07 0.90 10.50
N PHE A 180 -6.71 1.87 11.31
CA PHE A 180 -6.15 1.68 12.66
C PHE A 180 -7.06 0.78 13.53
N VAL A 181 -7.08 -0.52 13.24
CA VAL A 181 -7.83 -1.48 14.05
C VAL A 181 -6.81 -2.23 14.89
N LEU A 182 -6.64 -1.74 16.10
CA LEU A 182 -5.99 -2.46 17.17
C LEU A 182 -6.91 -3.61 17.61
N CYS A 183 -6.53 -4.84 17.25
CA CYS A 183 -7.07 -6.03 17.88
C CYS A 183 -5.99 -6.56 18.82
N VAL A 184 -6.27 -6.63 20.11
CA VAL A 184 -5.40 -7.32 21.09
C VAL A 184 -5.72 -8.79 20.98
N VAL A 185 -4.72 -9.61 20.70
CA VAL A 185 -4.80 -11.08 20.77
C VAL A 185 -4.36 -11.55 22.14
#